data_3eab5c9b33abaeeebb2f7894a0b7d0e0
#
_entry.id   3eab5c9b33abaeeebb2f7894a0b7d0e0
#
_cell.length_a   1.000
_cell.length_b   1.000
_cell.length_c   1.000
_cell.angle_alpha   90.00
_cell.angle_beta   90.00
_cell.angle_gamma   90.00
#
_symmetry.space_group_name_H-M   'P 1'
#
loop_
_entity.id
_entity.type
_entity.pdbx_description
1 polymer ?
#
loop_
_entity_poly.entity_id
_entity_poly.type
_entity_poly.pdbx_seq_one_letter_code
_entity_poly.pdbx_strand_id
1 'polypeptide(L)'
;EPLWPVEGGRDEAHFLLAGALAKHTDLTLSIKKKFIKHFLEITNDEEVNNRLNKYEAQEEAYKNDPAKVVGIDALAKKLGGNFKSFDELKREDKKDEEVKFKPYPLISSAEFTFIEYPPVEFVMEPIFTEKSTNQIYGGYGSGKTLFGLALAMAMASGLDFLDYKCHRKITTLYVEGELPANDIRTRRDAILQDYFDKNKDFDSNNMFQLTKDDLEMHGFEYGFDMIAVSRNMSDSEAKDYGRKGRELIEDMLYRIEQKTGQKPFFFLDNITALADIDENRSTDWTPITAWLTKMKTKGFPSCFFHHSNKQSDGKKGSSGSSSKERLLDTSIQLEELKDDQRFDMGGNKNLQTRITFDKARNFGGAKWDLPYLLTMNENGVWTKYPDLKQQDFKIIELWKKGIRSVDELAKDKEITLAKKTIYSHLKILKDQK
;
A
#
# COMPACT_ATOMS: atom_id res chain seq x y z
N GLU A 1 -40.31 -25.39 15.84
CA GLU A 1 -41.37 -24.92 14.93
C GLU A 1 -40.89 -23.65 14.28
N PRO A 2 -41.09 -23.47 12.95
CA PRO A 2 -40.67 -22.27 12.29
C PRO A 2 -41.50 -21.08 12.81
N LEU A 3 -40.82 -20.06 13.32
CA LEU A 3 -41.48 -18.81 13.81
C LEU A 3 -42.19 -18.05 12.67
N TRP A 4 -41.95 -18.43 11.41
CA TRP A 4 -42.51 -17.76 10.23
C TRP A 4 -43.77 -18.51 9.74
N PRO A 5 -44.85 -17.83 9.39
CA PRO A 5 -46.09 -18.46 8.96
C PRO A 5 -45.91 -19.29 7.68
N VAL A 6 -46.39 -20.53 7.67
CA VAL A 6 -46.27 -21.45 6.52
C VAL A 6 -47.37 -21.19 5.48
N GLU A 7 -48.58 -20.87 5.92
CA GLU A 7 -49.73 -20.46 5.07
C GLU A 7 -50.58 -19.44 5.78
N GLY A 8 -51.21 -18.54 5.06
CA GLY A 8 -52.16 -17.52 5.55
C GLY A 8 -51.58 -16.56 6.61
N GLY A 9 -51.17 -15.40 6.28
CA GLY A 9 -50.54 -14.43 7.17
C GLY A 9 -49.13 -14.03 6.77
N ARG A 10 -48.57 -14.66 5.71
CA ARG A 10 -47.27 -14.26 5.14
C ARG A 10 -47.29 -12.82 4.66
N ASP A 11 -48.36 -12.37 4.05
CA ASP A 11 -48.51 -11.00 3.57
C ASP A 11 -48.38 -9.96 4.68
N GLU A 12 -49.05 -10.19 5.80
CA GLU A 12 -49.00 -9.32 6.95
C GLU A 12 -47.64 -9.36 7.63
N ALA A 13 -47.04 -10.55 7.77
CA ALA A 13 -45.72 -10.71 8.34
C ALA A 13 -44.62 -10.01 7.48
N HIS A 14 -44.70 -10.12 6.16
CA HIS A 14 -43.82 -9.37 5.25
C HIS A 14 -44.02 -7.85 5.31
N PHE A 15 -45.28 -7.40 5.44
CA PHE A 15 -45.57 -5.98 5.61
C PHE A 15 -44.96 -5.43 6.91
N LEU A 16 -45.08 -6.16 8.00
CA LEU A 16 -44.50 -5.78 9.29
C LEU A 16 -42.98 -5.83 9.29
N LEU A 17 -42.40 -6.83 8.62
CA LEU A 17 -40.93 -6.92 8.42
C LEU A 17 -40.43 -5.75 7.58
N ALA A 18 -41.11 -5.38 6.52
CA ALA A 18 -40.77 -4.24 5.70
C ALA A 18 -40.78 -2.93 6.49
N GLY A 19 -41.82 -2.74 7.34
CA GLY A 19 -41.90 -1.58 8.23
C GLY A 19 -40.80 -1.55 9.30
N ALA A 20 -40.48 -2.71 9.87
CA ALA A 20 -39.34 -2.81 10.80
C ALA A 20 -38.01 -2.45 10.16
N LEU A 21 -37.75 -2.92 8.94
CA LEU A 21 -36.53 -2.61 8.20
C LEU A 21 -36.52 -1.17 7.70
N ALA A 22 -37.63 -0.58 7.31
CA ALA A 22 -37.72 0.83 6.93
C ALA A 22 -37.28 1.76 8.07
N LYS A 23 -37.56 1.41 9.31
CA LYS A 23 -37.11 2.16 10.50
C LYS A 23 -35.61 2.07 10.78
N HIS A 24 -34.89 1.14 10.16
CA HIS A 24 -33.45 1.04 10.24
C HIS A 24 -32.77 2.03 9.29
N THR A 25 -32.49 3.23 9.79
CA THR A 25 -31.87 4.31 9.00
C THR A 25 -30.36 4.06 8.69
N ASP A 26 -29.73 3.16 9.44
CA ASP A 26 -28.31 2.82 9.29
C ASP A 26 -28.02 1.90 8.09
N LEU A 27 -29.07 1.30 7.50
CA LEU A 27 -28.95 0.41 6.35
C LEU A 27 -29.36 1.14 5.07
N THR A 28 -28.54 1.02 4.02
CA THR A 28 -28.92 1.54 2.70
C THR A 28 -30.07 0.74 2.09
N LEU A 29 -30.88 1.38 1.24
CA LEU A 29 -31.97 0.71 0.53
C LEU A 29 -31.50 -0.54 -0.24
N SER A 30 -30.33 -0.49 -0.82
CA SER A 30 -29.73 -1.62 -1.54
C SER A 30 -29.48 -2.83 -0.62
N ILE A 31 -28.96 -2.60 0.59
CA ILE A 31 -28.72 -3.66 1.58
C ILE A 31 -30.03 -4.27 2.06
N LYS A 32 -31.02 -3.41 2.35
CA LYS A 32 -32.34 -3.85 2.78
C LYS A 32 -33.00 -4.72 1.71
N LYS A 33 -32.94 -4.33 0.44
CA LYS A 33 -33.47 -5.12 -0.70
C LYS A 33 -32.78 -6.48 -0.84
N LYS A 34 -31.46 -6.54 -0.72
CA LYS A 34 -30.73 -7.80 -0.75
C LYS A 34 -31.13 -8.72 0.39
N PHE A 35 -31.29 -8.18 1.59
CA PHE A 35 -31.75 -8.93 2.75
C PHE A 35 -33.13 -9.53 2.51
N ILE A 36 -34.10 -8.72 2.06
CA ILE A 36 -35.48 -9.21 1.77
C ILE A 36 -35.44 -10.28 0.68
N LYS A 37 -34.71 -10.06 -0.40
CA LYS A 37 -34.60 -11.04 -1.50
C LYS A 37 -34.09 -12.38 -0.97
N HIS A 38 -33.02 -12.35 -0.23
CA HIS A 38 -32.39 -13.57 0.35
C HIS A 38 -33.37 -14.25 1.37
N PHE A 39 -34.06 -13.45 2.17
CA PHE A 39 -35.07 -13.95 3.10
C PHE A 39 -36.24 -14.66 2.36
N LEU A 40 -36.71 -14.09 1.26
CA LEU A 40 -37.75 -14.68 0.42
C LEU A 40 -37.29 -15.99 -0.24
N GLU A 41 -36.05 -16.06 -0.66
CA GLU A 41 -35.41 -17.28 -1.21
C GLU A 41 -35.37 -18.39 -0.15
N ILE A 42 -34.90 -18.10 1.07
CA ILE A 42 -34.86 -19.07 2.18
C ILE A 42 -36.22 -19.56 2.58
N THR A 43 -37.21 -18.69 2.58
CA THR A 43 -38.59 -19.02 2.97
C THR A 43 -39.42 -19.61 1.83
N ASN A 44 -38.79 -19.80 0.66
CA ASN A 44 -39.44 -20.34 -0.54
C ASN A 44 -40.72 -19.60 -0.93
N ASP A 45 -40.67 -18.25 -0.90
CA ASP A 45 -41.82 -17.40 -1.20
C ASP A 45 -41.92 -17.15 -2.72
N GLU A 46 -43.05 -17.56 -3.31
CA GLU A 46 -43.25 -17.47 -4.77
C GLU A 46 -43.56 -16.05 -5.26
N GLU A 47 -43.90 -15.11 -4.35
CA GLU A 47 -44.34 -13.76 -4.68
C GLU A 47 -43.19 -12.71 -4.52
N VAL A 48 -41.98 -13.04 -4.83
CA VAL A 48 -40.79 -12.22 -4.59
C VAL A 48 -40.96 -10.76 -5.04
N ASN A 49 -41.43 -10.52 -6.25
CA ASN A 49 -41.56 -9.17 -6.80
C ASN A 49 -42.66 -8.37 -6.08
N ASN A 50 -43.79 -9.00 -5.73
CA ASN A 50 -44.86 -8.36 -5.00
C ASN A 50 -44.41 -7.96 -3.58
N ARG A 51 -43.61 -8.81 -2.93
CA ARG A 51 -43.02 -8.54 -1.60
C ARG A 51 -42.01 -7.38 -1.66
N LEU A 52 -41.12 -7.36 -2.66
CA LEU A 52 -40.17 -6.26 -2.84
C LEU A 52 -40.86 -4.91 -3.06
N ASN A 53 -41.92 -4.87 -3.85
CA ASN A 53 -42.71 -3.64 -4.07
C ASN A 53 -43.35 -3.14 -2.78
N LYS A 54 -43.94 -4.04 -1.95
CA LYS A 54 -44.45 -3.67 -0.62
C LYS A 54 -43.36 -3.09 0.29
N TYR A 55 -42.16 -3.62 0.17
CA TYR A 55 -41.02 -3.13 0.91
C TYR A 55 -40.62 -1.70 0.51
N GLU A 56 -40.54 -1.44 -0.80
CA GLU A 56 -40.26 -0.09 -1.31
C GLU A 56 -41.32 0.93 -0.87
N ALA A 57 -42.58 0.53 -0.90
CA ALA A 57 -43.70 1.37 -0.44
C ALA A 57 -43.58 1.73 1.06
N GLN A 58 -43.11 0.80 1.91
CA GLN A 58 -42.89 1.09 3.34
C GLN A 58 -41.67 2.02 3.55
N GLU A 59 -40.62 1.89 2.78
CA GLU A 59 -39.45 2.81 2.81
C GLU A 59 -39.86 4.24 2.43
N GLU A 60 -40.69 4.38 1.41
CA GLU A 60 -41.21 5.68 0.99
C GLU A 60 -42.20 6.27 2.01
N ALA A 61 -43.08 5.45 2.57
CA ALA A 61 -43.99 5.85 3.63
C ALA A 61 -43.23 6.32 4.88
N TYR A 62 -42.12 5.65 5.25
CA TYR A 62 -41.29 6.04 6.38
C TYR A 62 -40.62 7.42 6.16
N LYS A 63 -40.15 7.67 4.95
CA LYS A 63 -39.54 8.98 4.59
C LYS A 63 -40.55 10.11 4.71
N ASN A 64 -41.82 9.85 4.35
CA ASN A 64 -42.87 10.86 4.35
C ASN A 64 -43.50 11.06 5.72
N ASP A 65 -43.73 10.01 6.48
CA ASP A 65 -44.33 10.06 7.83
C ASP A 65 -43.90 8.84 8.66
N PRO A 66 -42.79 8.94 9.43
CA PRO A 66 -42.27 7.83 10.22
C PRO A 66 -43.24 7.26 11.24
N ALA A 67 -44.23 8.04 11.68
CA ALA A 67 -45.22 7.60 12.68
C ALA A 67 -46.23 6.60 12.13
N LYS A 68 -46.46 6.60 10.81
CA LYS A 68 -47.42 5.72 10.15
C LYS A 68 -46.88 4.33 9.82
N VAL A 69 -45.56 4.14 9.90
CA VAL A 69 -44.96 2.86 9.57
C VAL A 69 -44.94 1.96 10.80
N VAL A 70 -45.57 0.81 10.68
CA VAL A 70 -45.63 -0.21 11.73
C VAL A 70 -44.24 -0.85 11.92
N GLY A 71 -43.83 -1.02 13.17
CA GLY A 71 -42.48 -1.46 13.49
C GLY A 71 -42.41 -2.89 14.04
N ILE A 72 -41.27 -3.19 14.63
CA ILE A 72 -40.87 -4.52 15.10
C ILE A 72 -41.83 -5.08 16.20
N ASP A 73 -42.43 -4.21 17.00
CA ASP A 73 -43.37 -4.64 18.07
C ASP A 73 -44.61 -5.33 17.51
N ALA A 74 -45.13 -4.83 16.37
CA ALA A 74 -46.27 -5.45 15.70
C ALA A 74 -45.86 -6.78 15.04
N LEU A 75 -44.65 -6.87 14.49
CA LEU A 75 -44.10 -8.12 13.96
C LEU A 75 -43.94 -9.16 15.10
N ALA A 76 -43.35 -8.75 16.21
CA ALA A 76 -43.18 -9.60 17.39
C ALA A 76 -44.52 -10.16 17.91
N LYS A 77 -45.54 -9.32 18.02
CA LYS A 77 -46.88 -9.72 18.42
C LYS A 77 -47.50 -10.72 17.43
N LYS A 78 -47.27 -10.55 16.13
CA LYS A 78 -47.81 -11.44 15.09
C LYS A 78 -47.14 -12.82 15.11
N LEU A 79 -45.84 -12.86 15.37
CA LEU A 79 -45.07 -14.10 15.42
C LEU A 79 -45.19 -14.86 16.75
N GLY A 80 -45.92 -14.28 17.73
CA GLY A 80 -46.21 -14.95 19.02
C GLY A 80 -44.99 -15.09 19.92
N GLY A 81 -43.91 -14.34 19.66
CA GLY A 81 -42.69 -14.34 20.44
C GLY A 81 -42.62 -13.20 21.44
N ASN A 82 -42.00 -13.43 22.61
CA ASN A 82 -41.57 -12.37 23.53
C ASN A 82 -40.29 -11.74 23.01
N PHE A 83 -40.37 -11.04 21.88
CA PHE A 83 -39.25 -10.25 21.40
C PHE A 83 -39.21 -8.95 22.18
N LYS A 84 -38.08 -8.63 22.78
CA LYS A 84 -37.84 -7.31 23.36
C LYS A 84 -37.95 -6.27 22.25
N SER A 85 -38.64 -5.17 22.51
CA SER A 85 -38.68 -4.05 21.56
C SER A 85 -37.23 -3.55 21.31
N PHE A 86 -37.01 -2.97 20.14
CA PHE A 86 -35.71 -2.37 19.82
C PHE A 86 -35.30 -1.30 20.86
N ASP A 87 -36.29 -0.62 21.44
CA ASP A 87 -36.04 0.37 22.48
C ASP A 87 -35.73 -0.27 23.84
N GLU A 88 -36.22 -1.46 24.12
CA GLU A 88 -35.83 -2.24 25.30
C GLU A 88 -34.44 -2.79 25.16
N LEU A 89 -34.07 -3.29 23.99
CA LEU A 89 -32.69 -3.71 23.67
C LEU A 89 -31.72 -2.52 23.75
N LYS A 90 -32.09 -1.35 23.22
CA LYS A 90 -31.33 -0.12 23.37
C LYS A 90 -31.15 0.37 24.82
N ARG A 91 -32.14 0.10 25.69
CA ARG A 91 -32.04 0.47 27.13
C ARG A 91 -31.20 -0.50 27.92
N GLU A 92 -31.12 -1.76 27.56
CA GLU A 92 -30.21 -2.75 28.14
C GLU A 92 -28.76 -2.44 27.77
N ASP A 93 -28.50 -2.05 26.51
CA ASP A 93 -27.16 -1.62 26.06
C ASP A 93 -26.63 -0.35 26.74
N LYS A 94 -27.53 0.50 27.28
CA LYS A 94 -27.14 1.70 28.05
C LYS A 94 -26.65 1.41 29.47
N LYS A 95 -26.79 0.19 29.99
CA LYS A 95 -26.32 -0.17 31.32
C LYS A 95 -24.85 -0.63 31.34
N ASP A 96 -24.32 -1.02 30.20
CA ASP A 96 -22.90 -1.33 30.03
C ASP A 96 -22.26 -0.23 29.18
N GLU A 97 -21.76 0.84 29.82
CA GLU A 97 -20.85 1.81 29.18
C GLU A 97 -19.49 1.15 28.91
N GLU A 98 -19.46 0.10 28.11
CA GLU A 98 -18.25 -0.44 27.54
C GLU A 98 -18.37 -0.54 26.01
N VAL A 99 -17.48 0.22 25.35
CA VAL A 99 -17.07 0.11 23.94
C VAL A 99 -18.16 -0.38 22.98
N LYS A 100 -18.84 0.53 22.31
CA LYS A 100 -19.77 0.24 21.22
C LYS A 100 -19.04 -0.42 20.06
N PHE A 101 -18.79 -1.72 20.14
CA PHE A 101 -18.46 -2.51 18.97
C PHE A 101 -19.71 -2.56 18.07
N LYS A 102 -19.62 -2.00 16.86
CA LYS A 102 -20.56 -2.39 15.81
C LYS A 102 -20.42 -3.90 15.65
N PRO A 103 -21.50 -4.69 15.72
CA PRO A 103 -21.39 -6.13 15.51
C PRO A 103 -20.82 -6.35 14.10
N TYR A 104 -19.61 -6.91 14.04
CA TYR A 104 -19.07 -7.40 12.78
C TYR A 104 -19.94 -8.59 12.35
N PRO A 105 -20.36 -8.68 11.09
CA PRO A 105 -21.04 -9.85 10.61
C PRO A 105 -20.13 -11.07 10.82
N LEU A 106 -20.59 -12.05 11.59
CA LEU A 106 -19.96 -13.36 11.66
C LEU A 106 -20.26 -14.07 10.34
N ILE A 107 -19.24 -14.22 9.52
CA ILE A 107 -19.33 -14.89 8.22
C ILE A 107 -18.80 -16.29 8.42
N SER A 108 -19.61 -17.30 8.17
CA SER A 108 -19.17 -18.70 8.19
C SER A 108 -18.21 -18.98 7.03
N SER A 109 -17.41 -20.02 7.14
CA SER A 109 -16.50 -20.45 6.05
C SER A 109 -17.27 -20.77 4.76
N ALA A 110 -18.50 -21.29 4.88
CA ALA A 110 -19.37 -21.54 3.74
C ALA A 110 -19.81 -20.25 3.05
N GLU A 111 -20.27 -19.25 3.83
CA GLU A 111 -20.65 -17.94 3.31
C GLU A 111 -19.45 -17.22 2.69
N PHE A 112 -18.27 -17.31 3.32
CA PHE A 112 -17.03 -16.72 2.80
C PHE A 112 -16.69 -17.21 1.39
N THR A 113 -17.00 -18.49 1.08
CA THR A 113 -16.75 -19.06 -0.24
C THR A 113 -17.57 -18.41 -1.36
N PHE A 114 -18.71 -17.83 -1.03
CA PHE A 114 -19.62 -17.18 -2.00
C PHE A 114 -19.46 -15.66 -2.06
N ILE A 115 -18.60 -15.07 -1.21
CA ILE A 115 -18.32 -13.64 -1.25
C ILE A 115 -17.28 -13.38 -2.33
N GLU A 116 -17.69 -12.65 -3.36
CA GLU A 116 -16.75 -12.15 -4.37
C GLU A 116 -15.97 -10.95 -3.78
N TYR A 117 -14.70 -11.18 -3.50
CA TYR A 117 -13.77 -10.10 -3.15
C TYR A 117 -13.11 -9.57 -4.42
N PRO A 118 -13.00 -8.24 -4.58
CA PRO A 118 -12.27 -7.69 -5.70
C PRO A 118 -10.81 -8.16 -5.65
N PRO A 119 -10.20 -8.46 -6.80
CA PRO A 119 -8.80 -8.83 -6.86
C PRO A 119 -7.92 -7.71 -6.31
N VAL A 120 -6.75 -8.08 -5.83
CA VAL A 120 -5.73 -7.09 -5.41
C VAL A 120 -5.20 -6.40 -6.67
N GLU A 121 -5.42 -5.10 -6.79
CA GLU A 121 -4.92 -4.32 -7.91
C GLU A 121 -3.49 -3.83 -7.66
N PHE A 122 -2.65 -3.99 -8.67
CA PHE A 122 -1.30 -3.46 -8.65
C PHE A 122 -1.28 -1.99 -9.09
N VAL A 123 -0.50 -1.19 -8.38
CA VAL A 123 -0.14 0.18 -8.78
C VAL A 123 1.22 0.19 -9.48
N MET A 124 2.10 -0.74 -9.12
CA MET A 124 3.35 -1.05 -9.81
C MET A 124 3.61 -2.56 -9.65
N GLU A 125 3.30 -3.34 -10.67
CA GLU A 125 3.41 -4.80 -10.62
C GLU A 125 4.86 -5.27 -10.72
N PRO A 126 5.28 -6.22 -9.87
CA PRO A 126 4.53 -6.88 -8.80
C PRO A 126 4.73 -6.24 -7.42
N ILE A 127 5.47 -5.12 -7.33
CA ILE A 127 6.04 -4.62 -6.08
C ILE A 127 5.04 -3.86 -5.20
N PHE A 128 4.07 -3.14 -5.78
CA PHE A 128 3.15 -2.31 -5.03
C PHE A 128 1.70 -2.53 -5.43
N THR A 129 0.82 -2.59 -4.43
CA THR A 129 -0.64 -2.72 -4.60
C THR A 129 -1.38 -1.52 -4.03
N GLU A 130 -2.67 -1.35 -4.38
CA GLU A 130 -3.51 -0.22 -3.94
C GLU A 130 -3.69 -0.11 -2.42
N LYS A 131 -3.48 -1.19 -1.69
CA LYS A 131 -3.60 -1.23 -0.23
C LYS A 131 -2.34 -1.82 0.38
N SER A 132 -1.19 -1.21 0.09
CA SER A 132 0.09 -1.69 0.58
C SER A 132 0.85 -0.63 1.37
N THR A 133 1.67 -1.10 2.31
CA THR A 133 2.68 -0.30 2.97
C THR A 133 4.03 -0.93 2.69
N ASN A 134 4.93 -0.16 2.12
CA ASN A 134 6.18 -0.65 1.57
C ASN A 134 7.35 0.13 2.14
N GLN A 135 8.55 -0.45 2.09
CA GLN A 135 9.78 0.28 2.41
C GLN A 135 10.85 0.06 1.35
N ILE A 136 11.68 1.08 1.18
CA ILE A 136 12.95 1.01 0.49
C ILE A 136 14.02 1.45 1.49
N TYR A 137 15.03 0.61 1.73
CA TYR A 137 16.05 0.95 2.69
C TYR A 137 17.46 0.64 2.16
N GLY A 138 18.46 1.30 2.71
CA GLY A 138 19.85 1.12 2.29
C GLY A 138 20.79 2.12 2.97
N GLY A 139 22.08 1.94 2.77
CA GLY A 139 23.11 2.85 3.29
C GLY A 139 23.00 4.26 2.74
N TYR A 140 23.79 5.18 3.32
CA TYR A 140 23.98 6.50 2.72
C TYR A 140 24.63 6.34 1.35
N GLY A 141 24.19 7.15 0.37
CA GLY A 141 24.74 7.09 -1.00
C GLY A 141 24.22 5.94 -1.87
N SER A 142 23.37 5.05 -1.35
CA SER A 142 22.84 3.92 -2.14
C SER A 142 21.84 4.30 -3.24
N GLY A 143 21.51 5.60 -3.39
CA GLY A 143 20.63 6.09 -4.45
C GLY A 143 19.13 6.03 -4.14
N LYS A 144 18.71 5.85 -2.87
CA LYS A 144 17.31 5.72 -2.47
C LYS A 144 16.41 6.83 -3.02
N THR A 145 16.78 8.09 -2.78
CA THR A 145 16.00 9.26 -3.24
C THR A 145 15.83 9.29 -4.75
N LEU A 146 16.92 9.08 -5.51
CA LEU A 146 16.86 9.05 -6.97
C LEU A 146 16.03 7.88 -7.50
N PHE A 147 16.14 6.72 -6.86
CA PHE A 147 15.31 5.56 -7.20
C PHE A 147 13.83 5.87 -6.92
N GLY A 148 13.52 6.46 -5.77
CA GLY A 148 12.17 6.81 -5.37
C GLY A 148 11.54 7.89 -6.25
N LEU A 149 12.29 8.93 -6.60
CA LEU A 149 11.84 9.97 -7.52
C LEU A 149 11.52 9.39 -8.90
N ALA A 150 12.44 8.61 -9.49
CA ALA A 150 12.23 7.99 -10.79
C ALA A 150 11.01 7.05 -10.79
N LEU A 151 10.85 6.27 -9.71
CA LEU A 151 9.70 5.38 -9.53
C LEU A 151 8.38 6.16 -9.40
N ALA A 152 8.35 7.24 -8.58
CA ALA A 152 7.17 8.08 -8.42
C ALA A 152 6.77 8.78 -9.72
N MET A 153 7.75 9.27 -10.49
CA MET A 153 7.56 9.88 -11.80
C MET A 153 7.00 8.89 -12.82
N ALA A 154 7.55 7.68 -12.86
CA ALA A 154 7.06 6.61 -13.74
C ALA A 154 5.61 6.24 -13.41
N MET A 155 5.29 6.06 -12.12
CA MET A 155 3.92 5.80 -11.65
C MET A 155 2.96 6.93 -12.03
N ALA A 156 3.35 8.19 -11.81
CA ALA A 156 2.51 9.35 -12.17
C ALA A 156 2.19 9.40 -13.67
N SER A 157 3.11 8.94 -14.49
CA SER A 157 3.00 8.94 -15.95
C SER A 157 2.36 7.67 -16.52
N GLY A 158 2.18 6.63 -15.70
CA GLY A 158 1.69 5.31 -16.16
C GLY A 158 2.73 4.56 -16.98
N LEU A 159 4.01 4.81 -16.72
CA LEU A 159 5.13 4.19 -17.43
C LEU A 159 5.75 3.06 -16.61
N ASP A 160 6.23 2.05 -17.29
CA ASP A 160 7.01 0.98 -16.66
C ASP A 160 8.31 1.54 -16.08
N PHE A 161 8.73 1.00 -14.94
CA PHE A 161 10.00 1.34 -14.32
C PHE A 161 10.85 0.08 -14.18
N LEU A 162 11.95 0.01 -14.90
CA LEU A 162 12.75 -1.21 -15.04
C LEU A 162 11.87 -2.36 -15.59
N ASP A 163 11.76 -3.46 -14.83
CA ASP A 163 10.88 -4.60 -15.18
C ASP A 163 9.51 -4.52 -14.50
N TYR A 164 9.26 -3.45 -13.76
CA TYR A 164 7.99 -3.26 -13.05
C TYR A 164 6.97 -2.63 -13.98
N LYS A 165 5.75 -3.18 -13.98
CA LYS A 165 4.68 -2.76 -14.88
C LYS A 165 3.73 -1.78 -14.20
N CYS A 166 3.50 -0.65 -14.85
CA CYS A 166 2.52 0.33 -14.43
C CYS A 166 1.34 0.34 -15.41
N HIS A 167 0.25 -0.33 -15.05
CA HIS A 167 -0.89 -0.55 -15.98
C HIS A 167 -1.77 0.69 -16.18
N ARG A 168 -1.62 1.72 -15.35
CA ARG A 168 -2.36 2.98 -15.41
C ARG A 168 -1.60 4.10 -14.72
N LYS A 169 -1.96 5.35 -15.00
CA LYS A 169 -1.44 6.49 -14.25
C LYS A 169 -1.87 6.41 -12.79
N ILE A 170 -0.92 6.55 -11.89
CA ILE A 170 -1.13 6.54 -10.45
C ILE A 170 -0.77 7.92 -9.92
N THR A 171 -1.74 8.63 -9.36
CA THR A 171 -1.44 9.90 -8.69
C THR A 171 -0.43 9.66 -7.56
N THR A 172 0.63 10.46 -7.50
CA THR A 172 1.68 10.32 -6.47
C THR A 172 1.86 11.58 -5.64
N LEU A 173 2.17 11.41 -4.35
CA LEU A 173 2.64 12.46 -3.46
C LEU A 173 4.04 12.08 -2.96
N TYR A 174 5.04 12.90 -3.23
CA TYR A 174 6.42 12.71 -2.76
C TYR A 174 6.73 13.73 -1.68
N VAL A 175 6.97 13.25 -0.46
CA VAL A 175 7.28 14.06 0.71
C VAL A 175 8.76 13.89 1.04
N GLU A 176 9.52 14.98 0.93
CA GLU A 176 10.95 15.03 1.14
C GLU A 176 11.27 15.78 2.44
N GLY A 177 11.96 15.10 3.37
CA GLY A 177 12.27 15.66 4.69
C GLY A 177 13.73 16.04 4.91
N GLU A 178 14.64 15.70 3.98
CA GLU A 178 16.09 15.87 4.19
C GLU A 178 16.70 16.91 3.26
N LEU A 179 16.37 16.84 1.99
CA LEU A 179 17.01 17.66 0.96
C LEU A 179 16.26 18.97 0.72
N PRO A 180 16.99 20.07 0.41
CA PRO A 180 16.38 21.33 -0.02
C PRO A 180 15.55 21.16 -1.30
N ALA A 181 14.50 21.96 -1.44
CA ALA A 181 13.60 21.92 -2.59
C ALA A 181 14.32 22.07 -3.93
N ASN A 182 15.35 22.92 -3.98
CA ASN A 182 16.15 23.12 -5.19
C ASN A 182 16.94 21.89 -5.61
N ASP A 183 17.44 21.11 -4.66
CA ASP A 183 18.20 19.88 -4.94
C ASP A 183 17.26 18.79 -5.48
N ILE A 184 16.08 18.67 -4.89
CA ILE A 184 15.04 17.76 -5.38
C ILE A 184 14.60 18.13 -6.78
N ARG A 185 14.38 19.43 -7.05
CA ARG A 185 14.05 19.93 -8.40
C ARG A 185 15.14 19.58 -9.40
N THR A 186 16.40 19.84 -9.06
CA THR A 186 17.56 19.54 -9.93
C THR A 186 17.62 18.05 -10.27
N ARG A 187 17.45 17.18 -9.28
CA ARG A 187 17.44 15.72 -9.48
C ARG A 187 16.27 15.26 -10.36
N ARG A 188 15.07 15.79 -10.09
CA ARG A 188 13.88 15.52 -10.91
C ARG A 188 14.10 15.95 -12.36
N ASP A 189 14.64 17.16 -12.58
CA ASP A 189 14.82 17.71 -13.91
C ASP A 189 15.90 16.92 -14.70
N ALA A 190 16.95 16.42 -14.03
CA ALA A 190 17.93 15.53 -14.62
C ALA A 190 17.29 14.18 -15.05
N ILE A 191 16.45 13.58 -14.21
CA ILE A 191 15.71 12.36 -14.55
C ILE A 191 14.77 12.64 -15.74
N LEU A 192 14.06 13.79 -15.74
CA LEU A 192 13.17 14.17 -16.83
C LEU A 192 13.88 14.30 -18.17
N GLN A 193 15.09 14.87 -18.16
CA GLN A 193 15.85 15.11 -19.37
C GLN A 193 16.28 13.81 -20.06
N ASP A 194 16.59 12.79 -19.29
CA ASP A 194 17.24 11.57 -19.81
C ASP A 194 16.26 10.39 -19.91
N TYR A 195 15.37 10.22 -18.94
CA TYR A 195 14.45 9.08 -18.88
C TYR A 195 13.15 9.31 -19.62
N PHE A 196 12.60 10.53 -19.58
CA PHE A 196 11.29 10.85 -20.12
C PHE A 196 11.34 11.60 -21.46
N ASP A 197 12.38 11.44 -22.25
CA ASP A 197 12.57 12.03 -23.57
C ASP A 197 12.00 13.46 -23.70
N LYS A 198 12.60 14.38 -22.95
CA LYS A 198 12.29 15.82 -22.98
C LYS A 198 10.83 16.15 -22.62
N ASN A 199 10.34 15.54 -21.57
CA ASN A 199 9.03 15.80 -20.95
C ASN A 199 7.78 15.38 -21.75
N LYS A 200 7.90 14.65 -22.82
CA LYS A 200 6.71 14.24 -23.60
C LYS A 200 5.84 13.23 -22.86
N ASP A 201 6.46 12.36 -22.08
CA ASP A 201 5.76 11.26 -21.41
C ASP A 201 5.49 11.52 -19.92
N PHE A 202 6.12 12.53 -19.32
CA PHE A 202 5.92 12.86 -17.92
C PHE A 202 4.65 13.67 -17.67
N ASP A 203 3.76 13.14 -16.81
CA ASP A 203 2.56 13.84 -16.36
C ASP A 203 2.82 14.58 -15.04
N SER A 204 3.31 15.82 -15.16
CA SER A 204 3.59 16.68 -14.00
C SER A 204 2.35 17.06 -13.18
N ASN A 205 1.15 16.97 -13.77
CA ASN A 205 -0.10 17.27 -13.06
C ASN A 205 -0.55 16.12 -12.16
N ASN A 206 0.01 14.93 -12.34
CA ASN A 206 -0.32 13.75 -11.57
C ASN A 206 0.72 13.40 -10.49
N MET A 207 1.78 14.21 -10.38
CA MET A 207 2.78 14.11 -9.31
C MET A 207 2.77 15.37 -8.46
N PHE A 208 2.57 15.19 -7.16
CA PHE A 208 2.62 16.23 -6.14
C PHE A 208 3.89 16.06 -5.33
N GLN A 209 4.53 17.17 -4.97
CA GLN A 209 5.75 17.17 -4.18
C GLN A 209 5.58 18.12 -2.99
N LEU A 210 6.18 17.77 -1.88
CA LEU A 210 6.25 18.60 -0.69
C LEU A 210 7.64 18.43 -0.08
N THR A 211 8.31 19.55 0.15
CA THR A 211 9.62 19.58 0.76
C THR A 211 9.57 20.33 2.09
N LYS A 212 10.61 20.18 2.89
CA LYS A 212 10.77 20.92 4.14
C LYS A 212 10.76 22.44 3.90
N ASP A 213 11.41 22.90 2.83
CA ASP A 213 11.46 24.32 2.48
C ASP A 213 10.08 24.89 2.13
N ASP A 214 9.21 24.09 1.48
CA ASP A 214 7.84 24.51 1.18
C ASP A 214 7.04 24.74 2.47
N LEU A 215 7.26 23.93 3.50
CA LEU A 215 6.59 24.09 4.78
C LEU A 215 7.06 25.34 5.52
N GLU A 216 8.36 25.60 5.55
CA GLU A 216 8.94 26.80 6.18
C GLU A 216 8.41 28.06 5.50
N MET A 217 8.33 28.08 4.15
CA MET A 217 7.78 29.20 3.36
C MET A 217 6.30 29.47 3.70
N HIS A 218 5.54 28.47 4.09
CA HIS A 218 4.14 28.57 4.49
C HIS A 218 3.94 28.76 6.01
N GLY A 219 5.00 29.09 6.76
CA GLY A 219 4.92 29.40 8.19
C GLY A 219 4.88 28.19 9.13
N PHE A 220 5.28 27.02 8.66
CA PHE A 220 5.47 25.85 9.49
C PHE A 220 6.92 25.83 10.01
N GLU A 221 7.17 26.47 11.15
CA GLU A 221 8.52 26.69 11.72
C GLU A 221 9.31 25.39 12.02
N TYR A 222 8.64 24.25 12.13
CA TYR A 222 9.24 23.00 12.61
C TYR A 222 9.24 21.88 11.56
N GLY A 223 8.96 22.18 10.30
CA GLY A 223 8.95 21.16 9.25
C GLY A 223 7.87 20.09 9.45
N PHE A 224 8.17 18.87 9.01
CA PHE A 224 7.24 17.74 9.08
C PHE A 224 7.14 17.05 10.42
N ASP A 225 7.91 17.43 11.40
CA ASP A 225 8.09 16.69 12.66
C ASP A 225 6.89 15.78 12.99
N MET A 226 6.88 14.58 12.38
CA MET A 226 5.78 13.61 12.49
C MET A 226 5.75 12.99 13.88
N ILE A 227 6.87 13.10 14.61
CA ILE A 227 6.99 12.79 16.03
C ILE A 227 7.90 13.86 16.61
N ALA A 228 7.32 14.97 17.06
CA ALA A 228 8.12 15.95 17.76
C ALA A 228 8.67 15.34 19.06
N VAL A 229 9.94 15.04 19.03
CA VAL A 229 10.75 14.81 20.24
C VAL A 229 11.77 15.94 20.28
N SER A 230 11.29 17.16 20.35
CA SER A 230 12.18 18.26 20.72
C SER A 230 12.64 18.01 22.14
N ARG A 231 13.96 17.90 22.34
CA ARG A 231 14.59 17.73 23.65
C ARG A 231 14.24 18.83 24.66
N ASN A 232 13.55 19.87 24.23
CA ASN A 232 13.14 21.02 25.01
C ASN A 232 11.62 21.20 25.13
N MET A 233 10.83 20.30 24.56
CA MET A 233 9.36 20.31 24.67
C MET A 233 8.89 19.34 25.75
N SER A 234 7.78 19.64 26.38
CA SER A 234 7.10 18.66 27.23
C SER A 234 6.54 17.51 26.38
N ASP A 235 6.40 16.31 26.98
CA ASP A 235 5.84 15.15 26.29
C ASP A 235 4.47 15.39 25.65
N SER A 236 3.66 16.30 26.20
CA SER A 236 2.36 16.68 25.66
C SER A 236 2.49 17.56 24.41
N GLU A 237 3.39 18.53 24.42
CA GLU A 237 3.67 19.39 23.27
C GLU A 237 4.29 18.60 22.13
N ALA A 238 5.28 17.74 22.43
CA ALA A 238 5.90 16.88 21.44
C ALA A 238 4.86 15.98 20.74
N LYS A 239 3.94 15.36 21.49
CA LYS A 239 2.85 14.55 20.92
C LYS A 239 1.90 15.36 20.05
N ASP A 240 1.62 16.61 20.40
CA ASP A 240 0.74 17.47 19.62
C ASP A 240 1.36 17.90 18.29
N TYR A 241 2.65 18.24 18.28
CA TYR A 241 3.38 18.55 17.04
C TYR A 241 3.48 17.35 16.10
N GLY A 242 3.90 16.19 16.57
CA GLY A 242 3.98 14.99 15.75
C GLY A 242 2.62 14.57 15.18
N ARG A 243 1.53 14.86 15.90
CA ARG A 243 0.18 14.68 15.38
C ARG A 243 -0.11 15.63 14.24
N LYS A 244 0.24 16.92 14.36
CA LYS A 244 0.02 17.95 13.32
C LYS A 244 0.72 17.62 12.01
N GLY A 245 1.97 17.13 12.04
CA GLY A 245 2.67 16.72 10.82
C GLY A 245 1.97 15.58 10.07
N ARG A 246 1.49 14.57 10.78
CA ARG A 246 0.70 13.48 10.17
C ARG A 246 -0.65 13.95 9.65
N GLU A 247 -1.35 14.83 10.39
CA GLU A 247 -2.62 15.42 9.96
C GLU A 247 -2.47 16.29 8.71
N LEU A 248 -1.36 17.01 8.57
CA LEU A 248 -1.03 17.77 7.38
C LEU A 248 -0.91 16.86 6.14
N ILE A 249 -0.16 15.77 6.25
CA ILE A 249 -0.03 14.81 5.14
C ILE A 249 -1.39 14.17 4.83
N GLU A 250 -2.19 13.81 5.86
CA GLU A 250 -3.55 13.30 5.65
C GLU A 250 -4.43 14.31 4.89
N ASP A 251 -4.42 15.57 5.27
CA ASP A 251 -5.18 16.63 4.59
C ASP A 251 -4.76 16.77 3.12
N MET A 252 -3.45 16.74 2.86
CA MET A 252 -2.94 16.78 1.49
C MET A 252 -3.38 15.57 0.66
N LEU A 253 -3.32 14.36 1.23
CA LEU A 253 -3.78 13.14 0.55
C LEU A 253 -5.26 13.26 0.16
N TYR A 254 -6.12 13.75 1.06
CA TYR A 254 -7.53 13.97 0.75
C TYR A 254 -7.77 15.09 -0.29
N ARG A 255 -7.03 16.19 -0.23
CA ARG A 255 -7.13 17.26 -1.24
C ARG A 255 -6.71 16.76 -2.62
N ILE A 256 -5.65 15.96 -2.68
CA ILE A 256 -5.21 15.33 -3.94
C ILE A 256 -6.29 14.37 -4.45
N GLU A 257 -6.86 13.53 -3.59
CA GLU A 257 -7.97 12.65 -3.95
C GLU A 257 -9.16 13.42 -4.51
N GLN A 258 -9.56 14.52 -3.84
CA GLN A 258 -10.64 15.39 -4.32
C GLN A 258 -10.32 16.04 -5.68
N LYS A 259 -9.06 16.46 -5.89
CA LYS A 259 -8.63 17.11 -7.12
C LYS A 259 -8.52 16.14 -8.31
N THR A 260 -8.06 14.91 -8.07
CA THR A 260 -7.72 13.96 -9.14
C THR A 260 -8.74 12.84 -9.30
N GLY A 261 -9.62 12.63 -8.31
CA GLY A 261 -10.53 11.49 -8.24
C GLY A 261 -9.83 10.17 -7.90
N GLN A 262 -8.53 10.18 -7.58
CA GLN A 262 -7.74 9.00 -7.24
C GLN A 262 -7.07 9.16 -5.88
N LYS A 263 -7.01 8.08 -5.12
CA LYS A 263 -6.19 8.03 -3.91
C LYS A 263 -4.72 7.99 -4.30
N PRO A 264 -3.91 8.99 -3.90
CA PRO A 264 -2.52 9.02 -4.28
C PRO A 264 -1.72 7.93 -3.57
N PHE A 265 -0.71 7.39 -4.27
CA PHE A 265 0.38 6.65 -3.66
C PHE A 265 1.36 7.67 -3.06
N PHE A 266 1.70 7.56 -1.78
CA PHE A 266 2.58 8.54 -1.16
C PHE A 266 3.93 7.94 -0.75
N PHE A 267 4.97 8.73 -0.99
CA PHE A 267 6.36 8.43 -0.65
C PHE A 267 6.81 9.34 0.49
N LEU A 268 7.54 8.77 1.46
CA LEU A 268 8.12 9.49 2.60
C LEU A 268 9.64 9.31 2.59
N ASP A 269 10.38 10.30 2.14
CA ASP A 269 11.84 10.25 1.97
C ASP A 269 12.53 11.31 2.84
N ASN A 270 13.26 10.96 3.90
CA ASN A 270 13.20 9.65 4.56
C ASN A 270 12.40 9.77 5.85
N ILE A 271 11.91 8.66 6.33
CA ILE A 271 11.03 8.64 7.52
C ILE A 271 11.73 9.16 8.78
N THR A 272 13.05 8.99 8.87
CA THR A 272 13.86 9.43 10.01
C THR A 272 13.94 10.94 10.08
N ALA A 273 14.15 11.61 8.93
CA ALA A 273 14.18 13.07 8.86
C ALA A 273 12.79 13.69 9.05
N LEU A 274 11.74 13.01 8.57
CA LEU A 274 10.36 13.47 8.69
C LEU A 274 9.80 13.32 10.11
N ALA A 275 10.32 12.37 10.90
CA ALA A 275 9.73 11.99 12.17
C ALA A 275 10.67 12.14 13.37
N ASP A 276 11.92 12.53 13.17
CA ASP A 276 12.97 12.64 14.22
C ASP A 276 13.00 11.43 15.17
N ILE A 277 12.95 10.22 14.59
CA ILE A 277 12.91 8.95 15.35
C ILE A 277 14.30 8.39 15.58
N ASP A 278 14.49 7.77 16.75
CA ASP A 278 15.57 6.80 16.93
C ASP A 278 15.15 5.47 16.31
N GLU A 279 15.77 5.11 15.17
CA GLU A 279 15.45 3.90 14.42
C GLU A 279 15.56 2.61 15.26
N ASN A 280 16.35 2.62 16.34
CA ASN A 280 16.57 1.47 17.21
C ASN A 280 15.50 1.34 18.31
N ARG A 281 14.69 2.37 18.53
CA ARG A 281 13.65 2.35 19.55
C ARG A 281 12.29 1.94 18.96
N SER A 282 11.79 0.80 19.38
CA SER A 282 10.47 0.32 18.97
C SER A 282 9.32 1.26 19.37
N THR A 283 9.47 1.99 20.48
CA THR A 283 8.50 2.97 20.97
C THR A 283 8.26 4.09 19.99
N ASP A 284 9.32 4.56 19.32
CA ASP A 284 9.26 5.68 18.38
C ASP A 284 8.55 5.27 17.07
N TRP A 285 8.66 4.01 16.70
CA TRP A 285 7.95 3.45 15.55
C TRP A 285 6.45 3.24 15.77
N THR A 286 6.00 3.09 16.99
CA THR A 286 4.61 2.75 17.31
C THR A 286 3.60 3.75 16.72
N PRO A 287 3.73 5.08 16.92
CA PRO A 287 2.77 6.03 16.36
C PRO A 287 2.83 6.12 14.84
N ILE A 288 4.01 5.89 14.21
CA ILE A 288 4.16 5.87 12.76
C ILE A 288 3.50 4.63 12.16
N THR A 289 3.77 3.45 12.70
CA THR A 289 3.18 2.20 12.22
C THR A 289 1.67 2.18 12.38
N ALA A 290 1.15 2.74 13.47
CA ALA A 290 -0.28 2.91 13.69
C ALA A 290 -0.90 3.85 12.64
N TRP A 291 -0.23 4.98 12.34
CA TRP A 291 -0.68 5.92 11.33
C TRP A 291 -0.62 5.32 9.91
N LEU A 292 0.47 4.67 9.53
CA LEU A 292 0.58 3.99 8.23
C LEU A 292 -0.48 2.89 8.07
N THR A 293 -0.77 2.14 9.15
CA THR A 293 -1.86 1.15 9.17
C THR A 293 -3.21 1.83 8.92
N LYS A 294 -3.47 2.96 9.56
CA LYS A 294 -4.67 3.77 9.35
C LYS A 294 -4.78 4.23 7.89
N MET A 295 -3.68 4.71 7.29
CA MET A 295 -3.66 5.16 5.89
C MET A 295 -3.92 3.99 4.94
N LYS A 296 -3.27 2.85 5.14
CA LYS A 296 -3.51 1.62 4.38
C LYS A 296 -4.99 1.19 4.45
N THR A 297 -5.60 1.22 5.65
CA THR A 297 -7.03 0.88 5.84
C THR A 297 -7.94 1.84 5.10
N LYS A 298 -7.58 3.12 5.03
CA LYS A 298 -8.29 4.14 4.25
C LYS A 298 -8.05 4.02 2.74
N GLY A 299 -7.18 3.13 2.31
CA GLY A 299 -6.86 2.85 0.89
C GLY A 299 -5.80 3.79 0.30
N PHE A 300 -4.96 4.42 1.13
CA PHE A 300 -3.80 5.19 0.69
C PHE A 300 -2.55 4.31 0.76
N PRO A 301 -2.04 3.82 -0.38
CA PRO A 301 -0.81 3.03 -0.42
C PRO A 301 0.42 3.92 -0.20
N SER A 302 1.45 3.36 0.43
CA SER A 302 2.64 4.12 0.79
C SER A 302 3.94 3.36 0.59
N CYS A 303 5.03 4.12 0.42
CA CYS A 303 6.40 3.65 0.50
C CYS A 303 7.23 4.65 1.32
N PHE A 304 7.91 4.18 2.35
CA PHE A 304 8.83 5.03 3.10
C PHE A 304 10.27 4.56 2.92
N PHE A 305 11.17 5.55 2.99
CA PHE A 305 12.60 5.32 2.89
C PHE A 305 13.24 5.41 4.26
N HIS A 306 14.28 4.58 4.46
CA HIS A 306 15.00 4.62 5.70
C HIS A 306 16.43 4.07 5.58
N HIS A 307 17.29 4.41 6.52
CA HIS A 307 18.68 3.98 6.50
C HIS A 307 18.85 2.54 7.03
N SER A 308 19.81 1.82 6.49
CA SER A 308 20.24 0.54 7.05
C SER A 308 21.26 0.76 8.16
N ASN A 309 21.08 0.11 9.34
CA ASN A 309 22.12 0.08 10.35
C ASN A 309 23.28 -0.82 9.91
N LYS A 310 24.51 -0.36 10.18
CA LYS A 310 25.69 -1.23 10.14
C LYS A 310 25.62 -2.13 11.37
N GLN A 311 25.03 -3.31 11.26
CA GLN A 311 25.14 -4.30 12.34
C GLN A 311 26.59 -4.83 12.40
N SER A 312 27.13 -4.90 13.61
CA SER A 312 28.49 -5.35 13.92
C SER A 312 28.79 -6.81 13.51
N ASP A 313 27.79 -7.62 13.21
CA ASP A 313 27.91 -9.07 12.98
C ASP A 313 27.70 -9.52 11.53
N GLY A 314 27.83 -8.61 10.55
CA GLY A 314 27.79 -8.99 9.13
C GLY A 314 26.40 -9.42 8.58
N LYS A 315 25.38 -9.51 9.42
CA LYS A 315 23.99 -9.68 8.96
C LYS A 315 23.37 -8.32 8.72
N LYS A 316 23.27 -7.93 7.45
CA LYS A 316 22.57 -6.71 7.03
C LYS A 316 21.06 -6.97 7.15
N GLY A 317 20.40 -6.16 7.93
CA GLY A 317 18.94 -6.13 8.03
C GLY A 317 18.47 -4.68 8.09
N SER A 318 17.19 -4.44 7.82
CA SER A 318 16.61 -3.12 8.05
C SER A 318 16.74 -2.78 9.53
N SER A 319 17.28 -1.58 9.86
CA SER A 319 17.28 -1.14 11.26
C SER A 319 15.85 -0.96 11.76
N GLY A 320 15.63 -1.24 13.04
CA GLY A 320 14.33 -1.05 13.65
C GLY A 320 13.65 -2.33 14.14
N SER A 321 12.56 -2.15 14.86
CA SER A 321 11.87 -3.22 15.57
C SER A 321 11.11 -4.16 14.65
N SER A 322 10.93 -5.41 15.07
CA SER A 322 10.08 -6.42 14.42
C SER A 322 8.62 -5.96 14.22
N SER A 323 8.17 -4.92 14.93
CA SER A 323 6.85 -4.33 14.76
C SER A 323 6.66 -3.67 13.39
N LYS A 324 7.70 -3.00 12.90
CA LYS A 324 7.72 -2.39 11.56
C LYS A 324 7.59 -3.42 10.45
N GLU A 325 8.32 -4.54 10.56
CA GLU A 325 8.31 -5.59 9.55
C GLU A 325 6.94 -6.23 9.36
N ARG A 326 6.12 -6.29 10.42
CA ARG A 326 4.76 -6.86 10.35
C ARG A 326 3.82 -6.04 9.45
N LEU A 327 4.01 -4.73 9.43
CA LEU A 327 3.20 -3.81 8.62
C LEU A 327 3.45 -3.95 7.13
N LEU A 328 4.71 -4.23 6.74
CA LEU A 328 5.15 -4.18 5.35
C LEU A 328 4.53 -5.27 4.48
N ASP A 329 4.18 -4.88 3.26
CA ASP A 329 3.83 -5.79 2.18
C ASP A 329 5.06 -6.09 1.30
N THR A 330 5.85 -5.06 0.97
CA THR A 330 7.11 -5.19 0.25
C THR A 330 8.23 -4.45 0.98
N SER A 331 9.40 -5.07 1.04
CA SER A 331 10.63 -4.50 1.58
C SER A 331 11.75 -4.67 0.57
N ILE A 332 12.29 -3.56 0.10
CA ILE A 332 13.35 -3.50 -0.91
C ILE A 332 14.62 -2.96 -0.26
N GLN A 333 15.69 -3.74 -0.33
CA GLN A 333 17.02 -3.29 0.07
C GLN A 333 17.80 -2.77 -1.14
N LEU A 334 18.40 -1.59 -0.99
CA LEU A 334 19.37 -1.00 -1.91
C LEU A 334 20.74 -1.05 -1.24
N GLU A 335 21.61 -1.93 -1.70
CA GLU A 335 22.96 -2.08 -1.20
C GLU A 335 23.96 -1.52 -2.21
N GLU A 336 24.60 -0.39 -1.88
CA GLU A 336 25.70 0.15 -2.70
C GLU A 336 26.87 -0.83 -2.74
N LEU A 337 27.37 -1.13 -3.94
CA LEU A 337 28.56 -1.94 -4.12
C LEU A 337 29.81 -1.14 -3.72
N LYS A 338 30.72 -1.77 -2.99
CA LYS A 338 32.02 -1.22 -2.67
C LYS A 338 32.89 -1.14 -3.93
N ASP A 339 33.91 -0.29 -3.93
CA ASP A 339 34.79 -0.06 -5.10
C ASP A 339 35.42 -1.34 -5.64
N ASP A 340 35.77 -2.27 -4.77
CA ASP A 340 36.33 -3.59 -5.13
C ASP A 340 35.28 -4.56 -5.71
N GLN A 341 34.02 -4.24 -5.57
CA GLN A 341 32.88 -5.01 -6.08
C GLN A 341 32.22 -4.37 -7.31
N ARG A 342 32.63 -3.13 -7.65
CA ARG A 342 32.08 -2.41 -8.79
C ARG A 342 32.70 -2.93 -10.10
N PHE A 343 31.86 -2.92 -11.11
CA PHE A 343 32.24 -3.34 -12.46
C PHE A 343 32.55 -2.13 -13.34
N ASP A 344 33.54 -2.26 -14.21
CA ASP A 344 33.76 -1.27 -15.25
C ASP A 344 32.71 -1.44 -16.36
N MET A 345 31.76 -0.50 -16.39
CA MET A 345 30.68 -0.47 -17.36
C MET A 345 30.92 0.56 -18.48
N GLY A 346 32.19 0.86 -18.78
CA GLY A 346 32.55 1.72 -19.92
C GLY A 346 32.83 3.17 -19.54
N GLY A 347 33.57 3.42 -18.49
CA GLY A 347 34.28 4.71 -18.26
C GLY A 347 33.63 5.65 -17.24
N ASN A 348 32.44 5.44 -16.77
CA ASN A 348 31.89 6.22 -15.67
C ASN A 348 31.79 5.35 -14.41
N LYS A 349 32.29 5.85 -13.28
CA LYS A 349 32.07 5.27 -11.94
C LYS A 349 30.64 5.54 -11.49
N ASN A 350 29.70 5.04 -12.26
CA ASN A 350 28.27 5.18 -11.93
C ASN A 350 27.98 4.46 -10.62
N LEU A 351 26.99 4.96 -9.88
CA LEU A 351 26.48 4.27 -8.72
C LEU A 351 26.02 2.87 -9.14
N GLN A 352 26.52 1.86 -8.44
CA GLN A 352 26.13 0.47 -8.63
C GLN A 352 25.52 -0.04 -7.33
N THR A 353 24.28 -0.48 -7.43
CA THR A 353 23.47 -0.86 -6.28
C THR A 353 22.83 -2.22 -6.50
N ARG A 354 23.02 -3.14 -5.55
CA ARG A 354 22.33 -4.42 -5.54
C ARG A 354 20.95 -4.24 -4.94
N ILE A 355 19.93 -4.77 -5.61
CA ILE A 355 18.57 -4.84 -5.09
C ILE A 355 18.29 -6.25 -4.57
N THR A 356 17.69 -6.33 -3.38
CA THR A 356 17.11 -7.55 -2.81
C THR A 356 15.73 -7.27 -2.25
N PHE A 357 14.86 -8.29 -2.29
CA PHE A 357 13.55 -8.24 -1.67
C PHE A 357 13.57 -9.05 -0.37
N ASP A 358 13.59 -8.37 0.78
CA ASP A 358 13.54 -9.06 2.07
C ASP A 358 12.13 -9.49 2.42
N LYS A 359 11.14 -8.82 1.83
CA LYS A 359 9.74 -9.16 1.97
C LYS A 359 8.97 -8.88 0.70
N ALA A 360 8.15 -9.85 0.28
CA ALA A 360 7.30 -9.79 -0.89
C ALA A 360 6.03 -10.61 -0.63
N ARG A 361 4.95 -9.95 -0.15
CA ARG A 361 3.70 -10.66 0.15
C ARG A 361 2.93 -11.08 -1.09
N ASN A 362 3.01 -10.29 -2.15
CA ASN A 362 2.16 -10.42 -3.32
C ASN A 362 2.87 -11.07 -4.51
N PHE A 363 4.15 -11.39 -4.39
CA PHE A 363 4.93 -12.00 -5.45
C PHE A 363 6.06 -12.86 -4.88
N GLY A 364 6.63 -13.72 -5.71
CA GLY A 364 7.74 -14.61 -5.36
C GLY A 364 8.16 -15.43 -6.57
N GLY A 365 9.07 -16.38 -6.35
CA GLY A 365 9.60 -17.26 -7.37
C GLY A 365 10.94 -16.79 -7.93
N ALA A 366 11.61 -17.66 -8.68
CA ALA A 366 13.01 -17.54 -9.07
C ALA A 366 13.40 -16.21 -9.73
N LYS A 367 12.46 -15.56 -10.42
CA LYS A 367 12.70 -14.25 -11.05
C LYS A 367 12.95 -13.14 -10.03
N TRP A 368 12.28 -13.20 -8.86
CA TRP A 368 12.28 -12.15 -7.85
C TRP A 368 13.09 -12.49 -6.61
N ASP A 369 13.34 -13.79 -6.39
CA ASP A 369 14.13 -14.28 -5.25
C ASP A 369 15.64 -14.05 -5.43
N LEU A 370 16.07 -13.81 -6.67
CA LEU A 370 17.47 -13.53 -6.97
C LEU A 370 17.73 -12.03 -6.94
N PRO A 371 18.80 -11.59 -6.26
CA PRO A 371 19.22 -10.20 -6.31
C PRO A 371 19.62 -9.82 -7.75
N TYR A 372 19.45 -8.55 -8.08
CA TYR A 372 19.95 -8.00 -9.33
C TYR A 372 20.68 -6.67 -9.10
N LEU A 373 21.49 -6.30 -10.07
CA LEU A 373 22.30 -5.10 -10.02
C LEU A 373 21.62 -3.95 -10.76
N LEU A 374 21.60 -2.79 -10.15
CA LEU A 374 21.24 -1.54 -10.80
C LEU A 374 22.48 -0.68 -10.98
N THR A 375 22.60 -0.07 -12.13
CA THR A 375 23.52 1.04 -12.35
C THR A 375 22.73 2.31 -12.57
N MET A 376 23.24 3.41 -12.07
CA MET A 376 22.64 4.74 -12.28
C MET A 376 23.65 5.62 -13.00
N ASN A 377 23.23 6.26 -14.09
CA ASN A 377 24.07 7.24 -14.78
C ASN A 377 24.09 8.58 -14.02
N GLU A 378 24.86 9.55 -14.52
CA GLU A 378 25.00 10.89 -13.94
C GLU A 378 23.68 11.67 -13.85
N ASN A 379 22.70 11.36 -14.69
CA ASN A 379 21.39 11.99 -14.74
C ASN A 379 20.32 11.26 -13.90
N GLY A 380 20.70 10.27 -13.10
CA GLY A 380 19.78 9.55 -12.22
C GLY A 380 18.95 8.47 -12.92
N VAL A 381 19.30 8.09 -14.15
CA VAL A 381 18.60 7.02 -14.87
C VAL A 381 19.15 5.67 -14.51
N TRP A 382 18.26 4.76 -14.17
CA TRP A 382 18.55 3.43 -13.70
C TRP A 382 18.51 2.40 -14.84
N THR A 383 19.49 1.52 -14.85
CA THR A 383 19.54 0.36 -15.76
C THR A 383 19.72 -0.91 -14.93
N LYS A 384 18.95 -1.94 -15.24
CA LYS A 384 18.99 -3.23 -14.57
C LYS A 384 19.97 -4.19 -15.24
N TYR A 385 20.72 -4.89 -14.42
CA TYR A 385 21.59 -5.99 -14.82
C TYR A 385 21.39 -7.19 -13.90
N PRO A 386 21.62 -8.42 -14.38
CA PRO A 386 21.73 -9.57 -13.49
C PRO A 386 22.79 -9.32 -12.41
N ASP A 387 22.58 -9.83 -11.17
CA ASP A 387 23.65 -9.78 -10.14
C ASP A 387 24.75 -10.78 -10.49
N LEU A 388 25.67 -10.31 -11.31
CA LEU A 388 26.75 -11.09 -11.84
C LEU A 388 27.98 -10.98 -10.92
N LYS A 389 28.68 -12.08 -10.71
CA LYS A 389 30.00 -12.06 -10.08
C LYS A 389 31.02 -11.47 -11.06
N GLN A 390 32.13 -10.93 -10.58
CA GLN A 390 33.16 -10.34 -11.41
C GLN A 390 33.58 -11.27 -12.56
N GLN A 391 33.63 -12.56 -12.31
CA GLN A 391 33.99 -13.55 -13.33
C GLN A 391 32.88 -13.74 -14.42
N ASP A 392 31.62 -13.45 -14.12
CA ASP A 392 30.54 -13.50 -15.11
C ASP A 392 30.70 -12.40 -16.15
N PHE A 393 31.10 -11.21 -15.71
CA PHE A 393 31.42 -10.12 -16.65
C PHE A 393 32.56 -10.48 -17.58
N LYS A 394 33.62 -11.12 -17.04
CA LYS A 394 34.69 -11.61 -17.87
C LYS A 394 34.24 -12.66 -18.87
N ILE A 395 33.40 -13.56 -18.43
CA ILE A 395 32.74 -14.55 -19.31
C ILE A 395 31.94 -13.86 -20.42
N ILE A 396 31.15 -12.84 -20.10
CA ILE A 396 30.39 -12.08 -21.08
C ILE A 396 31.29 -11.32 -22.04
N GLU A 397 32.35 -10.67 -21.55
CA GLU A 397 33.32 -9.97 -22.36
C GLU A 397 33.95 -10.90 -23.39
N LEU A 398 34.48 -12.03 -22.94
CA LEU A 398 35.07 -13.06 -23.78
C LEU A 398 34.05 -13.64 -24.78
N TRP A 399 32.82 -13.84 -24.34
CA TRP A 399 31.73 -14.28 -25.21
C TRP A 399 31.42 -13.26 -26.31
N LYS A 400 31.40 -11.96 -26.01
CA LYS A 400 31.28 -10.88 -27.00
C LYS A 400 32.43 -10.85 -27.99
N LYS A 401 33.62 -11.21 -27.55
CA LYS A 401 34.82 -11.34 -28.39
C LYS A 401 34.86 -12.61 -29.25
N GLY A 402 33.82 -13.45 -29.17
CA GLY A 402 33.66 -14.63 -30.01
C GLY A 402 34.10 -15.96 -29.39
N ILE A 403 34.54 -15.96 -28.13
CA ILE A 403 34.92 -17.18 -27.41
C ILE A 403 33.63 -17.86 -26.95
N ARG A 404 33.28 -19.00 -27.53
CA ARG A 404 31.98 -19.67 -27.37
C ARG A 404 32.03 -20.99 -26.60
N SER A 405 33.19 -21.51 -26.28
CA SER A 405 33.33 -22.78 -25.60
C SER A 405 33.70 -22.62 -24.13
N VAL A 406 33.14 -23.46 -23.27
CA VAL A 406 33.46 -23.49 -21.82
C VAL A 406 34.95 -23.82 -21.62
N ASP A 407 35.53 -24.63 -22.50
CA ASP A 407 36.94 -25.04 -22.44
C ASP A 407 37.88 -23.88 -22.75
N GLU A 408 37.50 -22.98 -23.66
CA GLU A 408 38.27 -21.79 -23.98
C GLU A 408 38.10 -20.72 -22.88
N LEU A 409 36.91 -20.51 -22.39
CA LEU A 409 36.66 -19.61 -21.26
C LEU A 409 37.46 -20.00 -20.01
N ALA A 410 37.52 -21.32 -19.73
CA ALA A 410 38.26 -21.84 -18.58
C ALA A 410 39.80 -21.71 -18.71
N LYS A 411 40.33 -21.32 -19.88
CA LYS A 411 41.77 -21.05 -20.08
C LYS A 411 42.16 -19.62 -19.77
N ASP A 412 41.18 -18.72 -19.65
CA ASP A 412 41.46 -17.34 -19.29
C ASP A 412 41.92 -17.26 -17.83
N LYS A 413 43.04 -16.52 -17.62
CA LYS A 413 43.69 -16.42 -16.30
C LYS A 413 42.84 -15.69 -15.26
N GLU A 414 41.91 -14.87 -15.69
CA GLU A 414 41.00 -14.12 -14.81
C GLU A 414 39.79 -14.94 -14.41
N ILE A 415 39.52 -16.07 -15.08
CA ILE A 415 38.45 -16.98 -14.77
C ILE A 415 38.96 -18.13 -13.89
N THR A 416 38.70 -18.06 -12.60
CA THR A 416 39.10 -19.10 -11.63
C THR A 416 38.02 -20.15 -11.36
N LEU A 417 36.88 -20.08 -12.07
CA LEU A 417 35.77 -20.97 -11.92
C LEU A 417 36.02 -22.34 -12.57
N ALA A 418 35.57 -23.40 -11.92
CA ALA A 418 35.54 -24.73 -12.52
C ALA A 418 34.62 -24.75 -13.75
N LYS A 419 34.93 -25.54 -14.77
CA LYS A 419 34.14 -25.67 -16.01
C LYS A 419 32.63 -25.91 -15.76
N LYS A 420 32.28 -26.74 -14.77
CA LYS A 420 30.87 -27.00 -14.37
C LYS A 420 30.18 -25.72 -13.89
N THR A 421 30.90 -24.90 -13.15
CA THR A 421 30.41 -23.59 -12.66
C THR A 421 30.24 -22.60 -13.80
N ILE A 422 31.22 -22.49 -14.72
CA ILE A 422 31.11 -21.67 -15.92
C ILE A 422 29.89 -22.06 -16.74
N TYR A 423 29.62 -23.36 -16.92
CA TYR A 423 28.45 -23.84 -17.63
C TYR A 423 27.13 -23.43 -16.93
N SER A 424 27.05 -23.52 -15.60
CA SER A 424 25.88 -23.12 -14.86
C SER A 424 25.65 -21.60 -14.94
N HIS A 425 26.72 -20.79 -14.90
CA HIS A 425 26.64 -19.33 -15.05
C HIS A 425 26.18 -18.94 -16.46
N LEU A 426 26.72 -19.57 -17.51
CA LEU A 426 26.24 -19.35 -18.88
C LEU A 426 24.77 -19.72 -19.07
N LYS A 427 24.27 -20.75 -18.38
CA LYS A 427 22.86 -21.09 -18.38
C LYS A 427 22.01 -20.00 -17.74
N ILE A 428 22.41 -19.52 -16.57
CA ILE A 428 21.73 -18.40 -15.87
C ILE A 428 21.71 -17.14 -16.77
N LEU A 429 22.84 -16.77 -17.37
CA LEU A 429 22.95 -15.65 -18.27
C LEU A 429 22.09 -15.78 -19.53
N LYS A 430 21.85 -17.00 -20.01
CA LYS A 430 20.97 -17.27 -21.15
C LYS A 430 19.48 -17.17 -20.77
N ASP A 431 19.14 -17.64 -19.56
CA ASP A 431 17.77 -17.64 -19.07
C ASP A 431 17.28 -16.25 -18.62
N GLN A 432 18.21 -15.27 -18.52
CA GLN A 432 17.93 -13.88 -18.16
C GLN A 432 17.81 -12.93 -19.37
N LYS A 433 17.88 -13.46 -20.60
CA LYS A 433 17.54 -12.73 -21.84
C LYS A 433 16.07 -12.86 -22.17
#